data_046aba8dc70c50da3c9bddf1b11ee957
#
_entry.id   046aba8dc70c50da3c9bddf1b11ee957
#
_cell.length_a   1.000
_cell.length_b   1.000
_cell.length_c   1.000
_cell.angle_alpha   90.00
_cell.angle_beta   90.00
_cell.angle_gamma   90.00
#
_symmetry.space_group_name_H-M   'P 1'
#
loop_
_entity.id
_entity.type
_entity.pdbx_description
1 polymer ?
#
loop_
_entity_poly.entity_id
_entity_poly.type
_entity_poly.pdbx_seq_one_letter_code
_entity_poly.pdbx_strand_id
1 'polypeptide(L)'
;MRTPTISRRGACRFAAALFSGTALAAVRGDEVMYVGGTMQQIPDQTEGKLALDAPNGAEFNCDKGRFTIPYKGIQSLEYGQRSGRRLGVAIAISPIALLSKKRKHFLSIGFKDEKGVGQGAVFELSKGETHKVITALEAKSGKKVEFESDDARKHYEKEGH
;
A
#
# COMPACT_ATOMS: atom_id res chain seq x y z
N MET A 1 -45.01 45.03 -45.08
CA MET A 1 -44.09 43.89 -45.14
C MET A 1 -42.85 44.26 -44.35
N ARG A 2 -42.66 43.70 -43.19
CA ARG A 2 -41.53 43.99 -42.29
C ARG A 2 -40.77 42.70 -42.08
N THR A 3 -39.51 42.68 -42.47
CA THR A 3 -38.59 41.56 -42.27
C THR A 3 -38.01 41.64 -40.87
N PRO A 4 -37.92 40.54 -40.12
CA PRO A 4 -37.24 40.51 -38.83
C PRO A 4 -35.74 40.26 -38.97
N THR A 5 -34.97 41.09 -38.32
CA THR A 5 -33.52 41.02 -38.24
C THR A 5 -33.10 39.93 -37.25
N ILE A 6 -32.32 38.98 -37.69
CA ILE A 6 -31.74 37.91 -36.86
C ILE A 6 -30.42 38.43 -36.27
N SER A 7 -30.39 38.63 -34.96
CA SER A 7 -29.20 38.95 -34.21
C SER A 7 -28.39 37.64 -33.91
N ARG A 8 -27.19 37.54 -34.48
CA ARG A 8 -26.22 36.51 -34.14
C ARG A 8 -25.45 36.90 -32.91
N ARG A 9 -25.80 36.40 -31.73
CA ARG A 9 -24.94 36.46 -30.55
C ARG A 9 -24.09 35.21 -30.51
N GLY A 10 -22.80 35.39 -30.81
CA GLY A 10 -21.79 34.34 -30.68
C GLY A 10 -21.60 33.90 -29.24
N ALA A 11 -21.83 32.63 -28.99
CA ALA A 11 -21.49 32.01 -27.72
C ALA A 11 -20.04 31.51 -27.81
N CYS A 12 -19.13 32.26 -27.18
CA CYS A 12 -17.78 31.79 -26.90
C CYS A 12 -17.84 30.63 -25.86
N ARG A 13 -17.67 29.43 -26.31
CA ARG A 13 -17.48 28.28 -25.43
C ARG A 13 -16.01 28.29 -24.96
N PHE A 14 -15.78 28.77 -23.75
CA PHE A 14 -14.53 28.54 -23.04
C PHE A 14 -14.49 27.06 -22.64
N ALA A 15 -13.63 26.30 -23.30
CA ALA A 15 -13.24 24.97 -22.84
C ALA A 15 -12.29 25.15 -21.66
N ALA A 16 -12.80 24.98 -20.46
CA ALA A 16 -11.96 24.84 -19.25
C ALA A 16 -11.29 23.47 -19.32
N ALA A 17 -10.00 23.45 -19.64
CA ALA A 17 -9.16 22.27 -19.50
C ALA A 17 -8.97 22.02 -17.99
N LEU A 18 -9.66 21.01 -17.47
CA LEU A 18 -9.41 20.49 -16.12
C LEU A 18 -8.07 19.74 -16.15
N PHE A 19 -7.03 20.43 -15.71
CA PHE A 19 -5.79 19.78 -15.30
C PHE A 19 -6.10 18.97 -14.04
N SER A 20 -6.34 17.66 -14.24
CA SER A 20 -6.33 16.69 -13.15
C SER A 20 -4.90 16.55 -12.66
N GLY A 21 -4.51 17.41 -11.73
CA GLY A 21 -3.29 17.21 -10.97
C GLY A 21 -3.43 15.92 -10.19
N THR A 22 -2.64 14.91 -10.50
CA THR A 22 -2.43 13.75 -9.65
C THR A 22 -1.79 14.24 -8.36
N ALA A 23 -2.63 14.53 -7.38
CA ALA A 23 -2.14 14.77 -6.03
C ALA A 23 -1.48 13.47 -5.57
N LEU A 24 -0.17 13.53 -5.30
CA LEU A 24 0.53 12.51 -4.53
C LEU A 24 -0.08 12.54 -3.13
N ALA A 25 -1.15 11.78 -2.95
CA ALA A 25 -1.82 11.66 -1.67
C ALA A 25 -0.84 11.02 -0.69
N ALA A 26 -0.56 11.70 0.40
CA ALA A 26 0.13 11.09 1.52
C ALA A 26 -0.83 10.05 2.14
N VAL A 27 -0.36 8.83 2.33
CA VAL A 27 -1.11 7.76 3.01
C VAL A 27 -1.64 8.30 4.33
N ARG A 28 -2.95 8.26 4.54
CA ARG A 28 -3.64 8.85 5.70
C ARG A 28 -4.39 7.78 6.49
N GLY A 29 -4.18 7.76 7.80
CA GLY A 29 -4.97 6.93 8.74
C GLY A 29 -4.79 5.43 8.48
N ASP A 30 -5.89 4.70 8.31
CA ASP A 30 -5.95 3.26 8.05
C ASP A 30 -5.54 2.85 6.62
N GLU A 31 -5.13 3.80 5.80
CA GLU A 31 -4.65 3.57 4.46
C GLU A 31 -3.19 3.11 4.47
N VAL A 32 -2.89 2.15 3.60
CA VAL A 32 -1.55 1.65 3.36
C VAL A 32 -1.25 1.71 1.87
N MET A 33 0.02 1.75 1.50
CA MET A 33 0.41 1.64 0.11
C MET A 33 1.01 0.25 -0.13
N TYR A 34 0.43 -0.51 -1.06
CA TYR A 34 1.06 -1.71 -1.60
C TYR A 34 2.22 -1.27 -2.50
N VAL A 35 3.44 -1.47 -2.03
CA VAL A 35 4.65 -1.04 -2.73
C VAL A 35 5.01 -1.99 -3.87
N GLY A 36 4.69 -3.27 -3.68
CA GLY A 36 4.93 -4.32 -4.66
C GLY A 36 4.99 -5.70 -4.03
N GLY A 37 5.11 -6.71 -4.86
CA GLY A 37 5.17 -8.10 -4.43
C GLY A 37 4.86 -9.07 -5.55
N THR A 38 4.35 -10.23 -5.19
CA THR A 38 3.97 -11.29 -6.14
C THR A 38 2.54 -11.16 -6.65
N MET A 39 1.74 -10.21 -6.15
CA MET A 39 0.35 -10.00 -6.53
C MET A 39 0.23 -9.25 -7.86
N GLN A 40 0.39 -9.96 -8.98
CA GLN A 40 0.40 -9.37 -10.34
C GLN A 40 -0.88 -8.62 -10.72
N GLN A 41 -2.01 -8.93 -10.07
CA GLN A 41 -3.29 -8.27 -10.31
C GLN A 41 -3.36 -6.85 -9.71
N ILE A 42 -2.48 -6.52 -8.79
CA ILE A 42 -2.41 -5.20 -8.16
C ILE A 42 -1.11 -4.51 -8.61
N PRO A 43 -1.21 -3.37 -9.27
CA PRO A 43 -0.02 -2.60 -9.65
C PRO A 43 0.81 -2.17 -8.44
N ASP A 44 2.12 -2.05 -8.63
CA ASP A 44 3.01 -1.47 -7.63
C ASP A 44 2.57 -0.04 -7.29
N GLN A 45 2.84 0.40 -6.06
CA GLN A 45 2.49 1.73 -5.54
C GLN A 45 0.98 2.02 -5.56
N THR A 46 0.16 1.01 -5.31
CA THR A 46 -1.29 1.17 -5.19
C THR A 46 -1.69 1.44 -3.73
N GLU A 47 -2.40 2.56 -3.52
CA GLU A 47 -2.99 2.89 -2.23
C GLU A 47 -4.24 2.04 -1.97
N GLY A 48 -4.46 1.69 -0.72
CA GLY A 48 -5.61 0.88 -0.30
C GLY A 48 -5.69 0.76 1.21
N LYS A 49 -6.54 -0.15 1.65
CA LYS A 49 -6.75 -0.43 3.07
C LYS A 49 -6.36 -1.86 3.39
N LEU A 50 -5.63 -2.03 4.50
CA LEU A 50 -5.28 -3.33 5.04
C LEU A 50 -6.21 -3.65 6.22
N ALA A 51 -7.27 -4.40 5.96
CA ALA A 51 -8.20 -4.85 6.99
C ALA A 51 -7.63 -6.07 7.72
N LEU A 52 -7.58 -6.00 9.04
CA LEU A 52 -7.02 -7.04 9.90
C LEU A 52 -8.09 -7.74 10.76
N ASP A 53 -9.33 -7.38 10.64
CA ASP A 53 -10.47 -7.87 11.42
C ASP A 53 -11.00 -9.23 10.95
N ALA A 54 -10.77 -9.59 9.70
CA ALA A 54 -11.17 -10.88 9.16
C ALA A 54 -10.52 -12.04 9.93
N PRO A 55 -11.26 -13.15 10.18
CA PRO A 55 -10.77 -14.23 11.04
C PRO A 55 -9.65 -15.06 10.42
N ASN A 56 -9.59 -15.15 9.10
CA ASN A 56 -8.71 -16.08 8.40
C ASN A 56 -7.48 -15.42 7.76
N GLY A 57 -7.47 -14.11 7.58
CA GLY A 57 -6.38 -13.43 6.92
C GLY A 57 -6.49 -11.91 6.95
N ALA A 58 -5.41 -11.25 6.65
CA ALA A 58 -5.39 -9.82 6.39
C ALA A 58 -5.84 -9.56 4.94
N GLU A 59 -6.77 -8.65 4.75
CA GLU A 59 -7.32 -8.32 3.43
C GLU A 59 -6.82 -6.96 2.98
N PHE A 60 -6.12 -6.92 1.86
CA PHE A 60 -5.82 -5.66 1.18
C PHE A 60 -6.89 -5.37 0.14
N ASN A 61 -7.51 -4.19 0.26
CA ASN A 61 -8.57 -3.73 -0.62
C ASN A 61 -8.18 -2.39 -1.24
N CYS A 62 -8.29 -2.28 -2.57
CA CYS A 62 -8.05 -1.06 -3.33
C CYS A 62 -9.01 -0.95 -4.51
N ASP A 63 -8.96 0.14 -5.24
CA ASP A 63 -9.78 0.38 -6.44
C ASP A 63 -9.46 -0.57 -7.61
N LYS A 64 -8.28 -1.18 -7.62
CA LYS A 64 -7.81 -2.13 -8.64
C LYS A 64 -8.15 -3.58 -8.32
N GLY A 65 -8.56 -3.88 -7.09
CA GLY A 65 -8.86 -5.23 -6.66
C GLY A 65 -8.58 -5.47 -5.19
N ARG A 66 -8.53 -6.74 -4.84
CA ARG A 66 -8.25 -7.18 -3.46
C ARG A 66 -7.47 -8.48 -3.45
N PHE A 67 -6.75 -8.72 -2.36
CA PHE A 67 -6.17 -10.02 -2.06
C PHE A 67 -6.13 -10.26 -0.56
N THR A 68 -6.03 -11.53 -0.18
CA THR A 68 -5.99 -11.96 1.22
C THR A 68 -4.64 -12.60 1.53
N ILE A 69 -4.08 -12.26 2.66
CA ILE A 69 -2.89 -12.87 3.23
C ILE A 69 -3.35 -13.78 4.37
N PRO A 70 -3.38 -15.11 4.18
CA PRO A 70 -3.82 -16.03 5.23
C PRO A 70 -2.91 -15.94 6.45
N TYR A 71 -3.45 -15.70 7.65
CA TYR A 71 -2.62 -15.60 8.87
C TYR A 71 -1.79 -16.85 9.11
N LYS A 72 -2.38 -18.03 8.93
CA LYS A 72 -1.69 -19.32 9.05
C LYS A 72 -0.62 -19.55 7.98
N GLY A 73 -0.75 -18.84 6.85
CA GLY A 73 0.20 -18.90 5.73
C GLY A 73 1.43 -18.02 5.94
N ILE A 74 1.39 -17.06 6.86
CA ILE A 74 2.51 -16.13 7.10
C ILE A 74 3.74 -16.91 7.56
N GLN A 75 4.85 -16.70 6.83
CA GLN A 75 6.13 -17.33 7.08
C GLN A 75 7.11 -16.37 7.73
N SER A 76 7.09 -15.10 7.32
CA SER A 76 7.98 -14.05 7.81
C SER A 76 7.30 -12.69 7.81
N LEU A 77 7.67 -11.87 8.80
CA LEU A 77 7.34 -10.46 8.91
C LEU A 77 8.65 -9.71 9.06
N GLU A 78 8.94 -8.74 8.21
CA GLU A 78 10.14 -7.92 8.29
C GLU A 78 9.75 -6.43 8.23
N TYR A 79 10.31 -5.63 9.13
CA TYR A 79 10.07 -4.20 9.17
C TYR A 79 11.39 -3.43 9.06
N GLY A 80 11.47 -2.49 8.12
CA GLY A 80 12.68 -1.71 7.90
C GLY A 80 12.59 -0.74 6.73
N GLN A 81 13.72 -0.09 6.44
CA GLN A 81 13.84 0.88 5.34
C GLN A 81 14.12 0.21 3.99
N ARG A 82 14.56 -1.03 3.99
CA ARG A 82 14.88 -1.81 2.79
C ARG A 82 13.97 -3.02 2.73
N SER A 83 12.95 -2.91 1.93
CA SER A 83 11.92 -3.94 1.83
C SER A 83 12.36 -5.17 1.01
N GLY A 84 11.85 -6.33 1.39
CA GLY A 84 11.85 -7.53 0.56
C GLY A 84 13.13 -8.37 0.53
N ARG A 85 14.17 -8.06 1.30
CA ARG A 85 15.45 -8.78 1.23
C ARG A 85 15.42 -10.22 1.75
N ARG A 86 14.52 -10.53 2.67
CA ARG A 86 14.50 -11.83 3.39
C ARG A 86 13.24 -12.64 3.15
N LEU A 87 12.39 -12.25 2.22
CA LEU A 87 11.09 -12.90 2.02
C LEU A 87 11.14 -14.31 1.45
N GLY A 88 12.31 -14.84 1.11
CA GLY A 88 12.46 -16.20 0.57
C GLY A 88 11.80 -16.42 -0.80
N VAL A 89 11.15 -15.40 -1.35
CA VAL A 89 10.58 -15.35 -2.69
C VAL A 89 11.19 -14.19 -3.45
N ALA A 90 11.45 -14.36 -4.74
CA ALA A 90 11.96 -13.29 -5.59
C ALA A 90 10.85 -12.27 -5.81
N ILE A 91 10.85 -11.19 -5.01
CA ILE A 91 9.93 -10.08 -5.18
C ILE A 91 10.60 -9.05 -6.08
N ALA A 92 10.02 -8.84 -7.26
CA ALA A 92 10.38 -7.73 -8.12
C ALA A 92 9.69 -6.47 -7.60
N ILE A 93 10.34 -5.72 -6.71
CA ILE A 93 9.88 -4.40 -6.32
C ILE A 93 10.50 -3.40 -7.28
N SER A 94 9.68 -2.51 -7.83
CA SER A 94 10.17 -1.44 -8.70
C SER A 94 11.24 -0.62 -7.96
N PRO A 95 12.45 -0.46 -8.54
CA PRO A 95 13.51 0.35 -7.94
C PRO A 95 13.08 1.78 -7.63
N ILE A 96 12.09 2.30 -8.37
CA ILE A 96 11.53 3.64 -8.21
C ILE A 96 10.84 3.80 -6.85
N ALA A 97 10.20 2.75 -6.32
CA ALA A 97 9.57 2.77 -5.02
C ALA A 97 10.57 3.01 -3.87
N LEU A 98 11.82 2.60 -4.07
CA LEU A 98 12.90 2.71 -3.09
C LEU A 98 13.70 4.02 -3.21
N LEU A 99 13.49 4.82 -4.24
CA LEU A 99 14.22 6.06 -4.50
C LEU A 99 13.68 7.30 -3.77
N SER A 100 12.71 7.14 -2.88
CA SER A 100 12.18 8.27 -2.10
C SER A 100 13.27 8.89 -1.22
N LYS A 101 13.48 10.22 -1.35
CA LYS A 101 14.39 11.00 -0.49
C LYS A 101 13.99 11.03 0.99
N LYS A 102 12.75 10.65 1.32
CA LYS A 102 12.28 10.52 2.71
C LYS A 102 12.58 9.11 3.21
N ARG A 103 13.06 9.01 4.44
CA ARG A 103 13.21 7.71 5.12
C ARG A 103 11.82 7.12 5.33
N LYS A 104 11.48 6.14 4.51
CA LYS A 104 10.23 5.40 4.61
C LYS A 104 10.51 4.05 5.26
N HIS A 105 9.56 3.55 6.02
CA HIS A 105 9.64 2.22 6.58
C HIS A 105 8.58 1.34 5.92
N PHE A 106 8.95 0.10 5.68
CA PHE A 106 8.14 -0.87 4.96
C PHE A 106 7.93 -2.10 5.81
N LEU A 107 6.74 -2.65 5.74
CA LEU A 107 6.41 -3.97 6.25
C LEU A 107 6.41 -4.96 5.10
N SER A 108 7.28 -5.94 5.17
CA SER A 108 7.37 -7.03 4.20
C SER A 108 6.77 -8.29 4.80
N ILE A 109 5.85 -8.92 4.10
CA ILE A 109 5.14 -10.12 4.54
C ILE A 109 5.40 -11.23 3.54
N GLY A 110 6.12 -12.28 3.97
CA GLY A 110 6.25 -13.52 3.24
C GLY A 110 5.19 -14.51 3.70
N PHE A 111 4.45 -15.10 2.77
CA PHE A 111 3.36 -16.02 3.11
C PHE A 111 3.18 -17.11 2.04
N LYS A 112 2.46 -18.17 2.40
CA LYS A 112 1.93 -19.15 1.45
C LYS A 112 0.46 -18.89 1.21
N ASP A 113 0.07 -18.90 -0.06
CA ASP A 113 -1.33 -18.83 -0.44
C ASP A 113 -2.08 -20.13 -0.11
N GLU A 114 -3.38 -20.19 -0.39
CA GLU A 114 -4.21 -21.36 -0.16
C GLU A 114 -3.75 -22.62 -0.94
N LYS A 115 -2.97 -22.42 -2.00
CA LYS A 115 -2.39 -23.49 -2.82
C LYS A 115 -1.01 -23.90 -2.32
N GLY A 116 -0.49 -23.27 -1.25
CA GLY A 116 0.84 -23.53 -0.70
C GLY A 116 1.98 -22.86 -1.47
N VAL A 117 1.66 -21.99 -2.46
CA VAL A 117 2.66 -21.26 -3.24
C VAL A 117 3.20 -20.11 -2.41
N GLY A 118 4.53 -19.94 -2.40
CA GLY A 118 5.20 -18.84 -1.71
C GLY A 118 4.88 -17.49 -2.38
N GLN A 119 4.38 -16.57 -1.61
CA GLN A 119 3.99 -15.23 -2.01
C GLN A 119 4.67 -14.19 -1.12
N GLY A 120 4.73 -12.96 -1.59
CA GLY A 120 5.25 -11.86 -0.81
C GLY A 120 4.54 -10.55 -1.14
N ALA A 121 4.32 -9.73 -0.12
CA ALA A 121 3.75 -8.40 -0.26
C ALA A 121 4.55 -7.40 0.58
N VAL A 122 4.74 -6.21 0.07
CA VAL A 122 5.43 -5.12 0.74
C VAL A 122 4.49 -3.93 0.85
N PHE A 123 4.35 -3.41 2.05
CA PHE A 123 3.50 -2.27 2.36
C PHE A 123 4.29 -1.13 2.95
N GLU A 124 4.01 0.09 2.53
CA GLU A 124 4.33 1.29 3.27
C GLU A 124 3.15 1.59 4.19
N LEU A 125 3.40 1.63 5.49
CA LEU A 125 2.38 1.91 6.49
C LEU A 125 2.31 3.41 6.77
N SER A 126 1.12 3.90 7.08
CA SER A 126 0.95 5.28 7.53
C SER A 126 1.55 5.46 8.93
N LYS A 127 1.99 6.69 9.20
CA LYS A 127 2.55 7.05 10.51
C LYS A 127 1.48 6.85 11.60
N GLY A 128 1.87 6.16 12.68
CA GLY A 128 0.99 5.86 13.80
C GLY A 128 0.21 4.54 13.68
N GLU A 129 0.20 3.91 12.49
CA GLU A 129 -0.46 2.62 12.29
C GLU A 129 0.51 1.42 12.35
N THR A 130 1.81 1.68 12.27
CA THR A 130 2.85 0.64 12.23
C THR A 130 2.75 -0.33 13.40
N HIS A 131 2.71 0.20 14.62
CA HIS A 131 2.66 -0.62 15.82
C HIS A 131 1.40 -1.48 15.88
N LYS A 132 0.23 -0.91 15.58
CA LYS A 132 -1.06 -1.57 15.55
C LYS A 132 -1.10 -2.70 14.51
N VAL A 133 -0.66 -2.42 13.29
CA VAL A 133 -0.65 -3.40 12.19
C VAL A 133 0.28 -4.56 12.51
N ILE A 134 1.51 -4.29 12.94
CA ILE A 134 2.50 -5.32 13.25
C ILE A 134 2.02 -6.18 14.44
N THR A 135 1.58 -5.56 15.53
CA THR A 135 1.08 -6.28 16.70
C THR A 135 -0.10 -7.20 16.36
N ALA A 136 -1.04 -6.72 15.54
CA ALA A 136 -2.17 -7.53 15.11
C ALA A 136 -1.74 -8.72 14.23
N LEU A 137 -0.79 -8.52 13.31
CA LEU A 137 -0.24 -9.59 12.49
C LEU A 137 0.53 -10.61 13.32
N GLU A 138 1.36 -10.18 14.27
CA GLU A 138 2.07 -11.07 15.20
C GLU A 138 1.09 -11.94 16.00
N ALA A 139 0.06 -11.30 16.59
CA ALA A 139 -0.93 -12.00 17.41
C ALA A 139 -1.72 -13.04 16.63
N LYS A 140 -2.09 -12.72 15.37
CA LYS A 140 -2.92 -13.59 14.54
C LYS A 140 -2.14 -14.67 13.79
N SER A 141 -0.89 -14.40 13.43
CA SER A 141 -0.04 -15.35 12.71
C SER A 141 0.83 -16.20 13.62
N GLY A 142 1.09 -15.76 14.85
CA GLY A 142 2.06 -16.37 15.75
C GLY A 142 3.52 -16.13 15.34
N LYS A 143 3.77 -15.31 14.31
CA LYS A 143 5.12 -14.95 13.85
C LYS A 143 5.56 -13.63 14.47
N LYS A 144 6.84 -13.55 14.81
CA LYS A 144 7.43 -12.31 15.30
C LYS A 144 8.01 -11.49 14.15
N VAL A 145 7.89 -10.17 14.27
CA VAL A 145 8.50 -9.27 13.31
C VAL A 145 10.02 -9.25 13.50
N GLU A 146 10.73 -9.35 12.39
CA GLU A 146 12.16 -9.11 12.32
C GLU A 146 12.43 -7.66 11.92
N PHE A 147 13.30 -7.00 12.68
CA PHE A 147 13.72 -5.63 12.34
C PHE A 147 14.97 -5.67 11.47
N GLU A 148 14.98 -4.92 10.38
CA GLU A 148 16.14 -4.82 9.50
C GLU A 148 17.35 -4.21 10.21
N SER A 149 17.11 -3.28 11.15
CA SER A 149 18.13 -2.53 11.87
C SER A 149 17.62 -2.06 13.24
N ASP A 150 18.54 -1.65 14.10
CA ASP A 150 18.19 -1.02 15.40
C ASP A 150 17.40 0.29 15.22
N ASP A 151 17.65 1.02 14.14
CA ASP A 151 16.88 2.23 13.81
C ASP A 151 15.43 1.89 13.46
N ALA A 152 15.19 0.80 12.74
CA ALA A 152 13.83 0.32 12.45
C ALA A 152 13.11 -0.08 13.73
N ARG A 153 13.80 -0.77 14.64
CA ARG A 153 13.25 -1.15 15.95
C ARG A 153 12.88 0.08 16.79
N LYS A 154 13.78 1.05 16.91
CA LYS A 154 13.53 2.31 17.64
C LYS A 154 12.36 3.09 17.06
N HIS A 155 12.22 3.08 15.72
CA HIS A 155 11.10 3.73 15.07
C HIS A 155 9.77 3.05 15.43
N TYR A 156 9.73 1.73 15.41
CA TYR A 156 8.57 0.94 15.82
C TYR A 156 8.18 1.18 17.28
N GLU A 157 9.16 1.12 18.20
CA GLU A 157 8.94 1.37 19.64
C GLU A 157 8.40 2.78 19.90
N LYS A 158 8.92 3.79 19.18
CA LYS A 158 8.46 5.17 19.31
C LYS A 158 7.01 5.38 18.85
N GLU A 159 6.53 4.59 17.92
CA GLU A 159 5.13 4.65 17.46
C GLU A 159 4.17 3.89 18.37
N GLY A 160 4.68 3.04 19.28
CA GLY A 160 3.91 2.29 20.26
C GLY A 160 3.60 3.04 21.56
N HIS A 161 4.17 4.24 21.73
CA HIS A 161 3.95 5.13 22.85
C HIS A 161 3.21 6.39 22.40
#